data_1d1f017380a26253011ed0dba3b736e7
#
_entry.id   1d1f017380a26253011ed0dba3b736e7
#
_cell.length_a   1.000
_cell.length_b   1.000
_cell.length_c   1.000
_cell.angle_alpha   90.00
_cell.angle_beta   90.00
_cell.angle_gamma   90.00
#
_symmetry.space_group_name_H-M   'P 1'
#
loop_
_entity.id
_entity.type
_entity.pdbx_description
1 polymer ?
#
loop_
_entity_poly.entity_id
_entity_poly.type
_entity_poly.pdbx_seq_one_letter_code
_entity_poly.pdbx_strand_id
1 'polypeptide(L)'
;GGKTFYAIKRPGLANSTQPPAGAATGRGLYAWGATGKIYSVFNNKIYSGTTDLTVTLAASTGRVWFTESGAGSSAQILVVSDGTDSYHITTSDVATQIDEADDAQYPTPNLGPVVFYDDYIFQAKSNGEIWNTEPDTFTSWVGTNFKSAGMYGDDLEAIARLKDMVVAFGKASLEFFFNNGTANSPLLRIPANAMQLGMATRNSLAQAGDTLVWVAEAPG
;
A
#
# COMPACT_ATOMS: atom_id res chain seq x y z
N GLY A 1 -1.96 -26.79 -31.83
CA GLY A 1 -2.84 -25.67 -32.14
C GLY A 1 -2.22 -24.39 -31.66
N GLY A 2 -1.79 -23.51 -32.57
CA GLY A 2 -1.23 -22.22 -32.24
C GLY A 2 -2.29 -21.30 -31.64
N LYS A 3 -1.95 -20.62 -30.53
CA LYS A 3 -2.80 -19.55 -29.96
C LYS A 3 -2.59 -18.29 -30.81
N THR A 4 -3.64 -17.79 -31.42
CA THR A 4 -3.59 -16.50 -32.13
C THR A 4 -3.93 -15.39 -31.14
N PHE A 5 -3.04 -14.42 -30.99
CA PHE A 5 -3.28 -13.22 -30.16
C PHE A 5 -3.77 -12.10 -31.09
N TYR A 6 -4.87 -11.47 -30.70
CA TYR A 6 -5.41 -10.31 -31.41
C TYR A 6 -5.14 -9.06 -30.59
N ALA A 7 -4.48 -8.07 -31.20
CA ALA A 7 -4.43 -6.72 -30.66
C ALA A 7 -5.69 -5.97 -31.16
N ILE A 8 -6.62 -5.71 -30.28
CA ILE A 8 -7.80 -4.90 -30.59
C ILE A 8 -7.50 -3.46 -30.26
N LYS A 9 -7.58 -2.58 -31.26
CA LYS A 9 -7.49 -1.14 -31.03
C LYS A 9 -8.67 -0.73 -30.14
N ARG A 10 -8.35 -0.17 -28.98
CA ARG A 10 -9.35 0.37 -28.05
C ARG A 10 -10.10 1.51 -28.72
N PRO A 11 -11.44 1.63 -28.62
CA PRO A 11 -12.15 2.85 -28.96
C PRO A 11 -11.52 4.04 -28.24
N GLY A 12 -11.44 5.18 -28.86
CA GLY A 12 -10.90 6.39 -28.22
C GLY A 12 -11.57 6.65 -26.88
N LEU A 13 -10.78 7.01 -25.88
CA LEU A 13 -11.31 7.41 -24.57
C LEU A 13 -12.05 8.73 -24.77
N ALA A 14 -13.37 8.75 -24.54
CA ALA A 14 -14.09 10.01 -24.38
C ALA A 14 -13.70 10.62 -23.02
N ASN A 15 -13.45 11.95 -22.99
CA ASN A 15 -13.35 12.66 -21.72
C ASN A 15 -14.66 12.47 -20.96
N SER A 16 -14.61 11.71 -19.87
CA SER A 16 -15.63 11.85 -18.86
C SER A 16 -15.35 13.14 -18.08
N THR A 17 -16.38 13.76 -17.53
CA THR A 17 -16.24 14.88 -16.60
C THR A 17 -15.57 14.37 -15.32
N GLN A 18 -14.27 14.17 -15.37
CA GLN A 18 -13.48 13.74 -14.22
C GLN A 18 -12.88 14.97 -13.56
N PRO A 19 -12.93 15.09 -12.24
CA PRO A 19 -12.12 16.07 -11.54
C PRO A 19 -10.64 15.66 -11.62
N PRO A 20 -9.73 16.64 -11.46
CA PRO A 20 -10.02 18.07 -11.37
C PRO A 20 -10.17 18.70 -12.77
N ALA A 21 -10.94 19.80 -12.84
CA ALA A 21 -10.94 20.63 -14.01
C ALA A 21 -9.57 21.30 -14.18
N GLY A 22 -8.92 21.11 -15.34
CA GLY A 22 -7.61 21.69 -15.64
C GLY A 22 -6.46 20.67 -15.64
N ALA A 23 -5.23 21.18 -15.71
CA ALA A 23 -4.03 20.34 -15.70
C ALA A 23 -3.79 19.78 -14.30
N ALA A 24 -3.76 18.45 -14.18
CA ALA A 24 -3.52 17.77 -12.92
C ALA A 24 -2.70 16.51 -13.14
N THR A 25 -1.85 16.21 -12.19
CA THR A 25 -1.04 14.99 -12.17
C THR A 25 -1.81 13.88 -11.46
N GLY A 26 -2.17 12.81 -12.20
CA GLY A 26 -2.71 11.59 -11.60
C GLY A 26 -1.62 10.84 -10.83
N ARG A 27 -1.91 10.48 -9.56
CA ARG A 27 -0.95 9.81 -8.68
C ARG A 27 -1.34 8.38 -8.36
N GLY A 28 -2.62 8.05 -8.47
CA GLY A 28 -3.14 6.72 -8.23
C GLY A 28 -4.63 6.59 -8.49
N LEU A 29 -5.05 5.35 -8.73
CA LEU A 29 -6.43 4.96 -8.99
C LEU A 29 -6.70 3.63 -8.33
N TYR A 30 -7.83 3.49 -7.67
CA TYR A 30 -8.26 2.26 -7.00
C TYR A 30 -9.76 2.04 -7.14
N ALA A 31 -10.16 0.84 -7.52
CA ALA A 31 -11.55 0.42 -7.53
C ALA A 31 -11.86 -0.31 -6.22
N TRP A 32 -12.63 0.31 -5.33
CA TRP A 32 -12.94 -0.28 -4.03
C TRP A 32 -14.22 -1.11 -4.10
N GLY A 33 -14.05 -2.43 -3.89
CA GLY A 33 -15.14 -3.40 -4.01
C GLY A 33 -16.30 -3.15 -3.03
N ALA A 34 -16.02 -2.71 -1.81
CA ALA A 34 -17.04 -2.47 -0.78
C ALA A 34 -18.04 -1.36 -1.16
N THR A 35 -17.62 -0.38 -1.94
CA THR A 35 -18.49 0.74 -2.37
C THR A 35 -18.91 0.66 -3.84
N GLY A 36 -18.22 -0.16 -4.64
CA GLY A 36 -18.35 -0.17 -6.09
C GLY A 36 -17.86 1.11 -6.78
N LYS A 37 -17.15 1.98 -6.06
CA LYS A 37 -16.66 3.27 -6.55
C LYS A 37 -15.19 3.21 -6.94
N ILE A 38 -14.79 4.17 -7.77
CA ILE A 38 -13.39 4.41 -8.11
C ILE A 38 -12.88 5.58 -7.29
N TYR A 39 -11.80 5.35 -6.56
CA TYR A 39 -11.06 6.37 -5.83
C TYR A 39 -9.83 6.77 -6.62
N SER A 40 -9.52 8.05 -6.65
CA SER A 40 -8.40 8.58 -7.42
C SER A 40 -7.71 9.71 -6.66
N VAL A 41 -6.42 9.86 -6.93
CA VAL A 41 -5.64 10.98 -6.40
C VAL A 41 -5.07 11.78 -7.56
N PHE A 42 -5.40 13.07 -7.57
CA PHE A 42 -4.86 14.06 -8.49
C PHE A 42 -4.21 15.19 -7.71
N ASN A 43 -2.98 15.53 -8.07
CA ASN A 43 -2.15 16.46 -7.29
C ASN A 43 -2.15 16.00 -5.81
N ASN A 44 -2.65 16.81 -4.91
CA ASN A 44 -2.75 16.50 -3.47
C ASN A 44 -4.19 16.25 -2.98
N LYS A 45 -5.14 15.97 -3.89
CA LYS A 45 -6.55 15.75 -3.56
C LYS A 45 -7.00 14.32 -3.82
N ILE A 46 -7.84 13.81 -2.93
CA ILE A 46 -8.45 12.48 -3.02
C ILE A 46 -9.90 12.63 -3.47
N TYR A 47 -10.30 11.83 -4.44
CA TYR A 47 -11.64 11.84 -5.02
C TYR A 47 -12.32 10.48 -4.90
N SER A 48 -13.62 10.49 -4.61
CA SER A 48 -14.52 9.35 -4.77
C SER A 48 -15.40 9.59 -6.01
N GLY A 49 -15.14 8.87 -7.09
CA GLY A 49 -15.71 9.20 -8.39
C GLY A 49 -15.34 10.61 -8.81
N THR A 50 -16.34 11.51 -8.84
CA THR A 50 -16.16 12.94 -9.17
C THR A 50 -16.15 13.87 -7.94
N THR A 51 -16.33 13.32 -6.73
CA THR A 51 -16.45 14.10 -5.49
C THR A 51 -15.09 14.26 -4.83
N ASP A 52 -14.65 15.50 -4.57
CA ASP A 52 -13.49 15.81 -3.73
C ASP A 52 -13.84 15.45 -2.27
N LEU A 53 -13.01 14.63 -1.63
CA LEU A 53 -13.20 14.24 -0.23
C LEU A 53 -12.75 15.33 0.74
N THR A 54 -12.39 16.52 0.24
CA THR A 54 -12.02 17.73 1.03
C THR A 54 -10.77 17.57 1.89
N VAL A 55 -9.98 16.53 1.66
CA VAL A 55 -8.69 16.29 2.34
C VAL A 55 -7.52 16.65 1.43
N THR A 56 -6.34 16.85 2.02
CA THR A 56 -5.17 17.31 1.30
C THR A 56 -3.93 16.55 1.75
N LEU A 57 -3.35 15.78 0.83
CA LEU A 57 -2.05 15.12 1.04
C LEU A 57 -0.91 16.15 1.05
N ALA A 58 0.16 15.89 1.79
CA ALA A 58 1.31 16.78 1.88
C ALA A 58 2.01 16.95 0.53
N ALA A 59 2.17 15.87 -0.23
CA ALA A 59 2.79 15.93 -1.56
C ALA A 59 1.73 16.13 -2.65
N SER A 60 2.11 16.85 -3.73
CA SER A 60 1.31 17.01 -4.95
C SER A 60 1.77 16.13 -6.12
N THR A 61 2.88 15.42 -5.95
CA THR A 61 3.52 14.57 -6.96
C THR A 61 3.92 13.22 -6.37
N GLY A 62 4.35 12.31 -7.21
CA GLY A 62 4.72 10.96 -6.82
C GLY A 62 3.52 10.01 -6.74
N ARG A 63 3.82 8.73 -6.61
CA ARG A 63 2.81 7.67 -6.52
C ARG A 63 2.12 7.70 -5.15
N VAL A 64 0.85 7.34 -5.12
CA VAL A 64 0.13 6.95 -3.91
C VAL A 64 -0.20 5.46 -3.95
N TRP A 65 -0.34 4.88 -2.78
CA TRP A 65 -0.65 3.46 -2.58
C TRP A 65 -1.99 3.32 -1.88
N PHE A 66 -2.66 2.22 -2.20
CA PHE A 66 -3.98 1.91 -1.67
C PHE A 66 -3.99 0.50 -1.12
N THR A 67 -4.75 0.30 -0.05
CA THR A 67 -5.18 -1.02 0.42
C THR A 67 -6.56 -0.91 1.02
N GLU A 68 -7.35 -1.97 0.91
CA GLU A 68 -8.66 -2.07 1.58
C GLU A 68 -8.61 -3.11 2.69
N SER A 69 -9.39 -2.91 3.74
CA SER A 69 -9.62 -3.94 4.75
C SER A 69 -10.43 -5.10 4.17
N GLY A 70 -10.36 -6.26 4.80
CA GLY A 70 -11.10 -7.44 4.34
C GLY A 70 -12.62 -7.23 4.33
N ALA A 71 -13.32 -7.95 3.46
CA ALA A 71 -14.78 -7.89 3.38
C ALA A 71 -15.48 -8.37 4.68
N GLY A 72 -14.77 -9.15 5.50
CA GLY A 72 -15.25 -9.64 6.80
C GLY A 72 -14.89 -8.76 7.99
N SER A 73 -14.12 -7.67 7.77
CA SER A 73 -13.71 -6.74 8.82
C SER A 73 -14.91 -6.03 9.45
N SER A 74 -14.83 -5.73 10.74
CA SER A 74 -15.88 -5.00 11.48
C SER A 74 -16.09 -3.59 10.90
N ALA A 75 -15.02 -2.97 10.39
CA ALA A 75 -15.06 -1.72 9.65
C ALA A 75 -14.40 -1.90 8.29
N GLN A 76 -15.16 -1.70 7.21
CA GLN A 76 -14.57 -1.67 5.87
C GLN A 76 -14.00 -0.28 5.60
N ILE A 77 -12.69 -0.20 5.42
CA ILE A 77 -11.98 1.04 5.10
C ILE A 77 -11.07 0.87 3.89
N LEU A 78 -10.84 1.97 3.21
CA LEU A 78 -9.79 2.12 2.21
C LEU A 78 -8.70 3.01 2.79
N VAL A 79 -7.46 2.54 2.82
CA VAL A 79 -6.29 3.33 3.22
C VAL A 79 -5.59 3.85 1.99
N VAL A 80 -5.26 5.14 1.99
CA VAL A 80 -4.49 5.85 0.96
C VAL A 80 -3.25 6.43 1.62
N SER A 81 -2.07 6.16 1.08
CA SER A 81 -0.80 6.66 1.62
C SER A 81 0.09 7.22 0.51
N ASP A 82 0.79 8.32 0.77
CA ASP A 82 1.81 8.87 -0.12
C ASP A 82 3.25 8.78 0.43
N GLY A 83 3.39 8.13 1.59
CA GLY A 83 4.67 7.98 2.29
C GLY A 83 4.96 9.08 3.30
N THR A 84 4.17 10.15 3.29
CA THR A 84 4.20 11.22 4.31
C THR A 84 2.89 11.24 5.07
N ASP A 85 1.78 11.36 4.34
CA ASP A 85 0.43 11.32 4.90
C ASP A 85 -0.25 10.00 4.56
N SER A 86 -1.14 9.57 5.44
CA SER A 86 -2.09 8.51 5.17
C SER A 86 -3.49 8.93 5.60
N TYR A 87 -4.47 8.45 4.86
CA TYR A 87 -5.88 8.64 5.15
C TYR A 87 -6.59 7.31 5.16
N HIS A 88 -7.51 7.11 6.09
CA HIS A 88 -8.52 6.08 5.97
C HIS A 88 -9.83 6.69 5.48
N ILE A 89 -10.50 5.96 4.60
CA ILE A 89 -11.77 6.37 3.99
C ILE A 89 -12.81 5.33 4.33
N THR A 90 -13.94 5.76 4.87
CA THR A 90 -15.06 4.87 5.18
C THR A 90 -15.92 4.61 3.94
N THR A 91 -16.82 3.62 4.01
CA THR A 91 -17.80 3.33 2.94
C THR A 91 -18.77 4.48 2.68
N SER A 92 -18.87 5.44 3.61
CA SER A 92 -19.66 6.67 3.47
C SER A 92 -18.87 7.85 2.91
N ASP A 93 -17.66 7.61 2.35
CA ASP A 93 -16.76 8.62 1.78
C ASP A 93 -16.23 9.65 2.80
N VAL A 94 -16.20 9.31 4.08
CA VAL A 94 -15.54 10.14 5.09
C VAL A 94 -14.06 9.78 5.11
N ALA A 95 -13.21 10.73 4.75
CA ALA A 95 -11.75 10.58 4.79
C ALA A 95 -11.21 11.26 6.04
N THR A 96 -10.43 10.53 6.83
CA THR A 96 -9.76 11.02 8.05
C THR A 96 -8.27 10.73 7.94
N GLN A 97 -7.44 11.71 8.28
CA GLN A 97 -6.00 11.54 8.32
C GLN A 97 -5.62 10.55 9.42
N ILE A 98 -4.60 9.76 9.17
CA ILE A 98 -3.94 8.92 10.16
C ILE A 98 -2.55 9.51 10.36
N ASP A 99 -2.31 10.16 11.46
CA ASP A 99 -1.03 10.78 11.77
C ASP A 99 -0.65 10.63 13.25
N GLU A 100 0.48 11.19 13.65
CA GLU A 100 0.94 11.16 15.03
C GLU A 100 0.05 11.97 16.01
N ALA A 101 -0.78 12.89 15.50
CA ALA A 101 -1.72 13.62 16.34
C ALA A 101 -2.93 12.78 16.71
N ASP A 102 -3.36 11.89 15.80
CA ASP A 102 -4.45 10.93 16.05
C ASP A 102 -3.95 9.69 16.78
N ASP A 103 -2.75 9.22 16.43
CA ASP A 103 -2.08 8.11 17.11
C ASP A 103 -0.57 8.37 17.18
N ALA A 104 -0.07 8.71 18.37
CA ALA A 104 1.34 9.02 18.64
C ALA A 104 2.32 7.89 18.26
N GLN A 105 1.80 6.71 17.94
CA GLN A 105 2.60 5.55 17.54
C GLN A 105 2.50 5.27 16.02
N TYR A 106 1.80 6.11 15.27
CA TYR A 106 1.75 5.97 13.81
C TYR A 106 3.15 5.99 13.18
N PRO A 107 3.49 5.02 12.29
CA PRO A 107 4.84 4.92 11.71
C PRO A 107 5.10 6.00 10.66
N THR A 108 5.60 7.13 11.07
CA THR A 108 5.98 8.24 10.18
C THR A 108 7.48 8.57 10.30
N PRO A 109 8.18 9.01 9.25
CA PRO A 109 7.77 8.84 7.86
C PRO A 109 7.76 7.37 7.45
N ASN A 110 6.77 6.96 6.65
CA ASN A 110 6.68 5.60 6.13
C ASN A 110 7.14 5.54 4.65
N LEU A 111 7.21 4.32 4.11
CA LEU A 111 7.66 4.12 2.73
C LEU A 111 6.57 4.37 1.67
N GLY A 112 5.32 4.54 2.09
CA GLY A 112 4.15 4.69 1.21
C GLY A 112 3.39 3.39 0.98
N PRO A 113 3.99 2.29 0.50
CA PRO A 113 3.28 1.03 0.34
C PRO A 113 2.60 0.59 1.64
N VAL A 114 1.31 0.33 1.55
CA VAL A 114 0.44 -0.10 2.64
C VAL A 114 -0.19 -1.44 2.27
N VAL A 115 -0.27 -2.37 3.21
CA VAL A 115 -0.70 -3.75 2.97
C VAL A 115 -1.74 -4.15 4.00
N PHE A 116 -2.88 -4.66 3.53
CA PHE A 116 -3.81 -5.41 4.38
C PHE A 116 -3.51 -6.90 4.27
N TYR A 117 -3.32 -7.53 5.42
CA TYR A 117 -3.13 -8.96 5.51
C TYR A 117 -3.62 -9.48 6.86
N ASP A 118 -4.53 -10.44 6.83
CA ASP A 118 -4.99 -11.22 7.99
C ASP A 118 -5.43 -10.34 9.19
N ASP A 119 -6.38 -9.44 8.91
CA ASP A 119 -6.97 -8.47 9.82
C ASP A 119 -6.05 -7.36 10.37
N TYR A 120 -4.87 -7.16 9.75
CA TYR A 120 -3.97 -6.06 10.08
C TYR A 120 -3.69 -5.18 8.86
N ILE A 121 -3.46 -3.90 9.11
CA ILE A 121 -2.80 -3.00 8.17
C ILE A 121 -1.31 -2.92 8.52
N PHE A 122 -0.46 -3.09 7.52
CA PHE A 122 0.99 -2.99 7.66
C PHE A 122 1.52 -1.79 6.88
N GLN A 123 2.44 -1.06 7.52
CA GLN A 123 3.27 -0.03 6.90
C GLN A 123 4.72 -0.20 7.32
N ALA A 124 5.65 0.22 6.46
CA ALA A 124 7.08 0.04 6.72
C ALA A 124 7.81 1.38 6.75
N LYS A 125 8.88 1.42 7.54
CA LYS A 125 9.88 2.51 7.58
C LYS A 125 11.16 2.06 6.90
N SER A 126 11.95 3.01 6.40
CA SER A 126 13.21 2.71 5.70
C SER A 126 14.23 2.00 6.58
N ASN A 127 14.16 2.18 7.90
CA ASN A 127 15.04 1.54 8.87
C ASN A 127 14.82 0.02 9.04
N GLY A 128 13.94 -0.59 8.25
CA GLY A 128 13.65 -2.01 8.31
C GLY A 128 12.47 -2.41 9.20
N GLU A 129 11.79 -1.46 9.84
CA GLU A 129 10.63 -1.76 10.68
C GLU A 129 9.36 -1.90 9.83
N ILE A 130 8.65 -3.01 10.00
CA ILE A 130 7.31 -3.24 9.45
C ILE A 130 6.34 -3.15 10.63
N TRP A 131 5.60 -2.08 10.68
CA TRP A 131 4.62 -1.76 11.70
C TRP A 131 3.25 -2.33 11.35
N ASN A 132 2.46 -2.70 12.35
CA ASN A 132 1.08 -3.16 12.18
C ASN A 132 0.12 -2.47 13.14
N THR A 133 -1.14 -2.36 12.70
CA THR A 133 -2.27 -1.97 13.56
C THR A 133 -2.61 -3.07 14.55
N GLU A 134 -3.51 -2.77 15.49
CA GLU A 134 -4.26 -3.82 16.20
C GLU A 134 -5.18 -4.56 15.21
N PRO A 135 -5.48 -5.84 15.47
CA PRO A 135 -6.32 -6.62 14.57
C PRO A 135 -7.73 -6.03 14.51
N ASP A 136 -8.25 -5.93 13.29
CA ASP A 136 -9.59 -5.37 12.99
C ASP A 136 -9.86 -3.95 13.57
N THR A 137 -8.77 -3.23 13.93
CA THR A 137 -8.81 -1.85 14.45
C THR A 137 -7.78 -1.01 13.68
N PHE A 138 -8.07 -0.73 12.43
CA PHE A 138 -7.13 -0.29 11.39
C PHE A 138 -6.57 1.13 11.55
N THR A 139 -6.98 1.86 12.58
CA THR A 139 -6.47 3.20 12.91
C THR A 139 -5.73 3.25 14.23
N SER A 140 -5.54 2.11 14.92
CA SER A 140 -4.81 2.03 16.17
C SER A 140 -3.44 1.39 15.98
N TRP A 141 -2.40 2.13 16.31
CA TRP A 141 -1.00 1.75 16.21
C TRP A 141 -0.38 1.71 17.61
N VAL A 142 0.37 0.66 17.91
CA VAL A 142 1.02 0.49 19.21
C VAL A 142 2.53 0.44 19.02
N GLY A 143 3.28 1.20 19.80
CA GLY A 143 4.71 1.39 19.64
C GLY A 143 5.58 0.13 19.72
N THR A 144 5.02 -0.98 20.19
CA THR A 144 5.68 -2.30 20.22
C THR A 144 5.27 -3.22 19.07
N ASN A 145 4.28 -2.80 18.27
CA ASN A 145 3.69 -3.61 17.20
C ASN A 145 4.46 -3.45 15.91
N PHE A 146 5.70 -3.90 15.88
CA PHE A 146 6.50 -3.95 14.66
C PHE A 146 7.38 -5.19 14.58
N LYS A 147 7.83 -5.51 13.37
CA LYS A 147 8.79 -6.56 13.06
C LYS A 147 9.93 -5.99 12.23
N SER A 148 11.17 -6.31 12.61
CA SER A 148 12.33 -5.91 11.80
C SER A 148 12.54 -6.85 10.62
N ALA A 149 12.63 -6.27 9.42
CA ALA A 149 13.13 -6.87 8.20
C ALA A 149 14.58 -6.42 8.02
N GLY A 150 15.50 -7.02 8.72
CA GLY A 150 16.91 -6.59 8.76
C GLY A 150 17.88 -7.76 8.72
N MET A 151 17.50 -8.89 8.11
CA MET A 151 18.36 -10.08 8.05
C MET A 151 19.69 -9.79 7.34
N TYR A 152 19.66 -8.93 6.34
CA TYR A 152 20.82 -8.55 5.53
C TYR A 152 21.36 -7.15 5.84
N GLY A 153 20.69 -6.40 6.74
CA GLY A 153 21.16 -5.09 7.19
C GLY A 153 21.03 -3.96 6.15
N ASP A 154 20.20 -4.15 5.12
CA ASP A 154 19.91 -3.13 4.12
C ASP A 154 18.61 -2.38 4.44
N ASP A 155 18.49 -1.18 3.86
CA ASP A 155 17.28 -0.35 4.00
C ASP A 155 16.10 -0.99 3.26
N LEU A 156 14.90 -0.89 3.84
CA LEU A 156 13.67 -1.25 3.14
C LEU A 156 13.30 -0.22 2.08
N GLU A 157 12.77 -0.72 0.97
CA GLU A 157 12.19 0.07 -0.12
C GLU A 157 10.67 -0.07 -0.20
N ALA A 158 10.13 -1.26 0.06
CA ALA A 158 8.70 -1.51 -0.01
C ALA A 158 8.28 -2.74 0.78
N ILE A 159 6.97 -2.84 1.04
CA ILE A 159 6.30 -4.09 1.42
C ILE A 159 5.18 -4.39 0.44
N ALA A 160 4.88 -5.67 0.25
CA ALA A 160 3.72 -6.11 -0.52
C ALA A 160 3.13 -7.40 0.04
N ARG A 161 1.86 -7.63 -0.23
CA ARG A 161 1.24 -8.93 0.04
C ARG A 161 1.46 -9.88 -1.13
N LEU A 162 1.85 -11.11 -0.83
CA LEU A 162 1.89 -12.20 -1.78
C LEU A 162 1.17 -13.41 -1.18
N LYS A 163 -0.08 -13.64 -1.59
CA LYS A 163 -0.92 -14.70 -0.99
C LYS A 163 -1.03 -14.56 0.53
N ASP A 164 -0.50 -15.54 1.26
CA ASP A 164 -0.52 -15.62 2.72
C ASP A 164 0.80 -15.14 3.35
N MET A 165 1.44 -14.17 2.71
CA MET A 165 2.71 -13.62 3.15
C MET A 165 2.78 -12.12 2.93
N VAL A 166 3.54 -11.45 3.79
CA VAL A 166 4.07 -10.11 3.56
C VAL A 166 5.50 -10.25 3.06
N VAL A 167 5.81 -9.65 1.93
CA VAL A 167 7.15 -9.60 1.35
C VAL A 167 7.73 -8.23 1.63
N ALA A 168 8.90 -8.20 2.24
CA ALA A 168 9.68 -7.00 2.47
C ALA A 168 10.81 -6.92 1.42
N PHE A 169 10.85 -5.81 0.70
CA PHE A 169 11.83 -5.53 -0.33
C PHE A 169 12.85 -4.55 0.22
N GLY A 170 14.07 -5.02 0.40
CA GLY A 170 15.22 -4.19 0.69
C GLY A 170 15.92 -3.71 -0.58
N LYS A 171 16.94 -2.87 -0.44
CA LYS A 171 17.81 -2.44 -1.56
C LYS A 171 18.60 -3.57 -2.17
N ALA A 172 18.98 -4.56 -1.35
CA ALA A 172 19.80 -5.69 -1.76
C ALA A 172 19.20 -7.06 -1.41
N SER A 173 18.03 -7.08 -0.74
CA SER A 173 17.43 -8.32 -0.24
C SER A 173 15.92 -8.37 -0.34
N LEU A 174 15.38 -9.59 -0.22
CA LEU A 174 13.97 -9.89 -0.04
C LEU A 174 13.80 -10.76 1.20
N GLU A 175 12.84 -10.41 2.03
CA GLU A 175 12.44 -11.20 3.17
C GLU A 175 10.94 -11.51 3.13
N PHE A 176 10.57 -12.71 3.60
CA PHE A 176 9.20 -13.19 3.59
C PHE A 176 8.71 -13.41 5.01
N PHE A 177 7.49 -12.99 5.28
CA PHE A 177 6.86 -13.10 6.58
C PHE A 177 5.46 -13.68 6.45
N PHE A 178 5.06 -14.48 7.41
CA PHE A 178 3.68 -14.95 7.55
C PHE A 178 3.13 -14.58 8.92
N ASN A 179 1.80 -14.56 9.06
CA ASN A 179 1.17 -14.35 10.35
C ASN A 179 1.19 -15.68 11.15
N ASN A 180 1.79 -15.65 12.31
CA ASN A 180 1.87 -16.80 13.23
C ASN A 180 0.88 -16.71 14.40
N GLY A 181 -0.01 -15.72 14.40
CA GLY A 181 -1.00 -15.50 15.46
C GLY A 181 -0.45 -14.93 16.76
N THR A 182 0.81 -14.47 16.79
CA THR A 182 1.37 -13.82 17.99
C THR A 182 0.74 -12.44 18.15
N ALA A 183 0.19 -12.15 19.31
CA ALA A 183 -0.30 -10.82 19.64
C ALA A 183 0.80 -9.75 19.50
N ASN A 184 0.43 -8.53 19.17
CA ASN A 184 1.25 -7.33 19.02
C ASN A 184 2.15 -7.32 17.75
N SER A 185 2.86 -8.38 17.44
CA SER A 185 3.72 -8.46 16.24
C SER A 185 3.50 -9.81 15.55
N PRO A 186 2.47 -9.93 14.70
CA PRO A 186 2.04 -11.22 14.16
C PRO A 186 3.01 -11.78 13.12
N LEU A 187 3.89 -10.97 12.54
CA LEU A 187 4.79 -11.39 11.47
C LEU A 187 5.94 -12.25 11.98
N LEU A 188 6.06 -13.44 11.44
CA LEU A 188 7.23 -14.31 11.63
C LEU A 188 7.97 -14.48 10.30
N ARG A 189 9.28 -14.22 10.32
CA ARG A 189 10.16 -14.38 9.14
C ARG A 189 10.27 -15.84 8.74
N ILE A 190 10.35 -16.08 7.42
CA ILE A 190 10.67 -17.37 6.81
C ILE A 190 12.13 -17.32 6.32
N PRO A 191 13.12 -17.68 7.13
CA PRO A 191 14.52 -17.48 6.77
C PRO A 191 14.95 -18.25 5.51
N ALA A 192 14.35 -19.41 5.27
CA ALA A 192 14.66 -20.25 4.11
C ALA A 192 14.27 -19.62 2.75
N ASN A 193 13.38 -18.62 2.77
CA ASN A 193 12.92 -17.95 1.56
C ASN A 193 13.61 -16.61 1.33
N ALA A 194 14.44 -16.14 2.26
CA ALA A 194 15.16 -14.88 2.12
C ALA A 194 16.16 -14.94 0.95
N MET A 195 16.23 -13.88 0.16
CA MET A 195 17.05 -13.82 -1.05
C MET A 195 17.89 -12.54 -1.07
N GLN A 196 19.10 -12.63 -1.62
CA GLN A 196 19.94 -11.48 -1.96
C GLN A 196 19.57 -10.94 -3.35
N LEU A 197 18.41 -10.36 -3.44
CA LEU A 197 17.86 -9.74 -4.65
C LEU A 197 17.06 -8.51 -4.23
N GLY A 198 17.56 -7.34 -4.51
CA GLY A 198 16.97 -6.10 -4.05
C GLY A 198 15.95 -5.49 -5.00
N MET A 199 15.46 -4.33 -4.62
CA MET A 199 14.54 -3.51 -5.39
C MET A 199 15.18 -2.15 -5.72
N ALA A 200 15.25 -1.82 -7.00
CA ALA A 200 15.81 -0.54 -7.43
C ALA A 200 14.95 0.67 -7.03
N THR A 201 13.64 0.50 -7.03
CA THR A 201 12.68 1.54 -6.61
C THR A 201 11.30 0.96 -6.30
N ARG A 202 10.67 1.45 -5.25
CA ARG A 202 9.30 1.07 -4.86
C ARG A 202 8.25 1.36 -5.94
N ASN A 203 8.50 2.36 -6.79
CA ASN A 203 7.58 2.71 -7.87
C ASN A 203 7.50 1.64 -8.97
N SER A 204 8.47 0.73 -9.05
CA SER A 204 8.46 -0.38 -10.00
C SER A 204 7.59 -1.57 -9.54
N LEU A 205 7.19 -1.59 -8.27
CA LEU A 205 6.42 -2.68 -7.70
C LEU A 205 5.00 -2.72 -8.29
N ALA A 206 4.63 -3.85 -8.85
CA ALA A 206 3.30 -4.14 -9.34
C ALA A 206 2.88 -5.54 -8.95
N GLN A 207 1.59 -5.71 -8.67
CA GLN A 207 0.98 -7.02 -8.44
C GLN A 207 0.13 -7.41 -9.64
N ALA A 208 0.33 -8.62 -10.14
CA ALA A 208 -0.44 -9.21 -11.23
C ALA A 208 -0.98 -10.58 -10.78
N GLY A 209 -2.18 -10.58 -10.23
CA GLY A 209 -2.76 -11.76 -9.60
C GLY A 209 -1.90 -12.23 -8.42
N ASP A 210 -1.46 -13.48 -8.47
CA ASP A 210 -0.62 -14.11 -7.46
C ASP A 210 0.90 -13.90 -7.68
N THR A 211 1.28 -12.89 -8.44
CA THR A 211 2.67 -12.62 -8.79
C THR A 211 3.02 -11.17 -8.50
N LEU A 212 4.20 -10.95 -7.92
CA LEU A 212 4.80 -9.63 -7.77
C LEU A 212 5.86 -9.43 -8.87
N VAL A 213 5.86 -8.24 -9.45
CA VAL A 213 6.82 -7.83 -10.48
C VAL A 213 7.46 -6.52 -10.06
N TRP A 214 8.78 -6.42 -10.15
CA TRP A 214 9.54 -5.21 -9.80
C TRP A 214 10.82 -5.13 -10.63
N VAL A 215 11.44 -3.98 -10.65
CA VAL A 215 12.79 -3.81 -11.19
C VAL A 215 13.77 -4.19 -10.08
N ALA A 216 14.48 -5.28 -10.29
CA ALA A 216 15.46 -5.77 -9.33
C ALA A 216 16.77 -4.98 -9.44
N GLU A 217 17.43 -4.80 -8.30
CA GLU A 217 18.82 -4.38 -8.23
C GLU A 217 19.67 -5.62 -7.90
N ALA A 218 20.62 -5.93 -8.78
CA ALA A 218 21.53 -7.04 -8.54
C ALA A 218 22.56 -6.62 -7.49
N PRO A 219 22.95 -7.51 -6.57
CA PRO A 219 24.06 -7.23 -5.68
C PRO A 219 25.33 -6.98 -6.52
N GLY A 220 26.01 -5.87 -6.26
CA GLY A 220 27.26 -5.49 -6.91
C GLY A 220 28.43 -6.37 -6.52
#